data_b0187a7e0eaa9745d21d37f83718649f
#
_entry.id   b0187a7e0eaa9745d21d37f83718649f
#
_cell.length_a   1.000
_cell.length_b   1.000
_cell.length_c   1.000
_cell.angle_alpha   90.00
_cell.angle_beta   90.00
_cell.angle_gamma   90.00
#
_symmetry.space_group_name_H-M   'P 1'
#
loop_
_entity.id
_entity.type
_entity.pdbx_description
1 polymer ?
#
loop_
_entity_poly.entity_id
_entity_poly.type
_entity_poly.pdbx_seq_one_letter_code
_entity_poly.pdbx_strand_id
1 'polypeptide(L)'
;MPLLILPAFETFLMACLGTMLGLLLSLPVAWLGAKNVTPLGMFTFSIARFLMTISRSVHEIIWALIFVGAVGLGALPGILALAFRSVGFISKIIAESIEGADKKPIEAIKAAGGSGFDVMYYGIIPQILPTVIGTIIFEWDINIRRSAVMGLVGAGGLGLAFFRQMHMSNYPGVTTVISFIVGLIVIGEILSHYLRKRII
;
A
#
# COMPACT_ATOMS: atom_id res chain seq x y z
N MET A 1 7.01 -24.28 18.03
CA MET A 1 7.28 -23.76 16.68
C MET A 1 6.06 -23.77 15.73
N PRO A 2 5.24 -24.83 15.62
CA PRO A 2 4.07 -24.78 14.74
C PRO A 2 3.05 -23.67 15.06
N LEU A 3 2.99 -23.23 16.32
CA LEU A 3 2.08 -22.18 16.78
C LEU A 3 2.36 -20.75 16.23
N LEU A 4 3.54 -20.48 15.69
CA LEU A 4 3.90 -19.15 15.14
C LEU A 4 3.78 -19.07 13.61
N ILE A 5 3.66 -20.21 12.93
CA ILE A 5 3.52 -20.25 11.46
C ILE A 5 2.19 -19.60 11.04
N LEU A 6 1.11 -19.90 11.75
CA LEU A 6 -0.20 -19.33 11.45
C LEU A 6 -0.23 -17.79 11.63
N PRO A 7 0.24 -17.22 12.77
CA PRO A 7 0.38 -15.77 12.90
C PRO A 7 1.32 -15.13 11.88
N ALA A 8 2.40 -15.82 11.47
CA ALA A 8 3.30 -15.30 10.43
C ALA A 8 2.61 -15.24 9.07
N PHE A 9 1.85 -16.27 8.72
CA PHE A 9 1.05 -16.31 7.50
C PHE A 9 -0.06 -15.24 7.52
N GLU A 10 -0.72 -15.04 8.65
CA GLU A 10 -1.71 -13.98 8.84
C GLU A 10 -1.09 -12.59 8.63
N THR A 11 0.09 -12.33 9.20
CA THR A 11 0.83 -11.08 9.01
C THR A 11 1.17 -10.84 7.53
N PHE A 12 1.64 -11.88 6.84
CA PHE A 12 1.94 -11.82 5.41
C PHE A 12 0.68 -11.56 4.57
N LEU A 13 -0.43 -12.26 4.86
CA LEU A 13 -1.71 -12.04 4.17
C LEU A 13 -2.25 -10.62 4.40
N MET A 14 -2.14 -10.08 5.62
CA MET A 14 -2.54 -8.69 5.89
C MET A 14 -1.77 -7.71 5.01
N ALA A 15 -0.46 -7.89 4.86
CA ALA A 15 0.35 -7.04 3.98
C ALA A 15 -0.06 -7.15 2.51
N CYS A 16 -0.27 -8.38 2.01
CA CYS A 16 -0.70 -8.62 0.64
C CYS A 16 -2.08 -8.02 0.36
N LEU A 17 -3.08 -8.34 1.19
CA LEU A 17 -4.45 -7.86 1.02
C LEU A 17 -4.56 -6.34 1.22
N GLY A 18 -3.84 -5.79 2.22
CA GLY A 18 -3.78 -4.35 2.46
C GLY A 18 -3.21 -3.59 1.27
N THR A 19 -2.11 -4.08 0.69
CA THR A 19 -1.51 -3.47 -0.52
C THR A 19 -2.42 -3.61 -1.73
N MET A 20 -3.04 -4.76 -1.92
CA MET A 20 -3.92 -5.03 -3.06
C MET A 20 -5.19 -4.15 -3.02
N LEU A 21 -5.84 -4.07 -1.86
CA LEU A 21 -6.98 -3.17 -1.65
C LEU A 21 -6.57 -1.70 -1.79
N GLY A 22 -5.42 -1.33 -1.22
CA GLY A 22 -4.84 0.01 -1.36
C GLY A 22 -4.60 0.38 -2.81
N LEU A 23 -4.04 -0.52 -3.62
CA LEU A 23 -3.85 -0.33 -5.06
C LEU A 23 -5.18 -0.11 -5.78
N LEU A 24 -6.15 -1.01 -5.59
CA LEU A 24 -7.45 -0.93 -6.26
C LEU A 24 -8.15 0.41 -5.98
N LEU A 25 -8.14 0.86 -4.72
CA LEU A 25 -8.73 2.12 -4.32
C LEU A 25 -7.89 3.34 -4.76
N SER A 26 -6.57 3.17 -4.92
CA SER A 26 -5.68 4.27 -5.34
C SER A 26 -5.84 4.65 -6.81
N LEU A 27 -6.23 3.72 -7.70
CA LEU A 27 -6.37 4.00 -9.12
C LEU A 27 -7.37 5.11 -9.42
N PRO A 28 -8.64 5.06 -8.95
CA PRO A 28 -9.59 6.14 -9.17
C PRO A 28 -9.15 7.44 -8.48
N VAL A 29 -8.58 7.37 -7.28
CA VAL A 29 -8.10 8.55 -6.55
C VAL A 29 -6.93 9.22 -7.28
N ALA A 30 -6.00 8.44 -7.84
CA ALA A 30 -4.89 8.95 -8.63
C ALA A 30 -5.35 9.65 -9.90
N TRP A 31 -6.32 9.05 -10.60
CA TRP A 31 -6.91 9.62 -11.80
C TRP A 31 -7.56 10.98 -11.52
N LEU A 32 -8.39 11.06 -10.49
CA LEU A 32 -9.04 12.29 -10.07
C LEU A 32 -8.05 13.34 -9.52
N GLY A 33 -6.92 12.89 -8.97
CA GLY A 33 -5.88 13.72 -8.39
C GLY A 33 -4.77 14.15 -9.34
N ALA A 34 -4.81 13.74 -10.61
CA ALA A 34 -3.86 14.18 -11.65
C ALA A 34 -4.42 15.36 -12.43
N LYS A 35 -3.75 16.51 -12.36
CA LYS A 35 -4.21 17.79 -12.92
C LYS A 35 -4.46 17.75 -14.44
N ASN A 36 -3.69 16.91 -15.15
CA ASN A 36 -3.73 16.83 -16.62
C ASN A 36 -4.91 16.02 -17.16
N VAL A 37 -5.55 15.18 -16.34
CA VAL A 37 -6.58 14.21 -16.77
C VAL A 37 -7.86 14.25 -15.94
N THR A 38 -7.95 15.14 -14.95
CA THR A 38 -9.13 15.27 -14.08
C THR A 38 -10.36 15.66 -14.89
N PRO A 39 -11.41 14.81 -14.96
CA PRO A 39 -12.55 15.06 -15.86
C PRO A 39 -13.55 16.09 -15.34
N LEU A 40 -13.62 16.32 -14.03
CA LEU A 40 -14.65 17.10 -13.34
C LEU A 40 -14.14 18.43 -12.72
N GLY A 41 -12.96 18.92 -13.17
CA GLY A 41 -12.42 20.23 -12.81
C GLY A 41 -11.75 20.30 -11.43
N MET A 42 -11.46 21.54 -11.00
CA MET A 42 -10.63 21.83 -9.82
C MET A 42 -11.21 21.29 -8.49
N PHE A 43 -12.52 21.16 -8.36
CA PHE A 43 -13.17 20.68 -7.15
C PHE A 43 -12.82 19.20 -6.88
N THR A 44 -12.97 18.34 -7.88
CA THR A 44 -12.66 16.91 -7.77
C THR A 44 -11.17 16.68 -7.56
N PHE A 45 -10.34 17.45 -8.24
CA PHE A 45 -8.89 17.46 -8.00
C PHE A 45 -8.57 17.77 -6.54
N SER A 46 -9.15 18.83 -5.98
CA SER A 46 -8.89 19.24 -4.60
C SER A 46 -9.32 18.18 -3.59
N ILE A 47 -10.48 17.53 -3.79
CA ILE A 47 -10.95 16.44 -2.94
C ILE A 47 -9.99 15.24 -3.01
N ALA A 48 -9.58 14.82 -4.21
CA ALA A 48 -8.66 13.71 -4.38
C ALA A 48 -7.30 14.00 -3.69
N ARG A 49 -6.76 15.20 -3.87
CA ARG A 49 -5.50 15.63 -3.20
C ARG A 49 -5.66 15.69 -1.69
N PHE A 50 -6.79 16.13 -1.19
CA PHE A 50 -7.08 16.15 0.24
C PHE A 50 -7.15 14.73 0.82
N LEU A 51 -7.84 13.78 0.14
CA LEU A 51 -7.88 12.37 0.53
C LEU A 51 -6.49 11.74 0.54
N MET A 52 -5.68 11.99 -0.49
CA MET A 52 -4.28 11.53 -0.54
C MET A 52 -3.48 12.05 0.66
N THR A 53 -3.69 13.31 1.03
CA THR A 53 -2.96 13.96 2.12
C THR A 53 -3.39 13.41 3.47
N ILE A 54 -4.68 13.35 3.77
CA ILE A 54 -5.20 12.81 5.03
C ILE A 54 -4.76 11.36 5.24
N SER A 55 -4.93 10.54 4.23
CA SER A 55 -4.59 9.12 4.28
C SER A 55 -3.11 8.88 4.67
N ARG A 56 -2.20 9.75 4.24
CA ARG A 56 -0.75 9.68 4.54
C ARG A 56 -0.35 10.39 5.83
N SER A 57 -1.09 11.44 6.23
CA SER A 57 -0.69 12.29 7.36
C SER A 57 -0.91 11.61 8.70
N VAL A 58 -1.84 10.68 8.76
CA VAL A 58 -2.17 9.92 9.97
C VAL A 58 -1.40 8.61 9.95
N HIS A 59 -0.77 8.28 11.08
CA HIS A 59 -0.02 7.04 11.23
C HIS A 59 -0.97 5.83 11.15
N GLU A 60 -0.54 4.75 10.52
CA GLU A 60 -1.35 3.56 10.27
C GLU A 60 -1.93 2.92 11.55
N ILE A 61 -1.24 3.03 12.68
CA ILE A 61 -1.74 2.54 13.98
C ILE A 61 -3.03 3.26 14.39
N ILE A 62 -3.12 4.56 14.12
CA ILE A 62 -4.32 5.36 14.44
C ILE A 62 -5.48 4.89 13.55
N TRP A 63 -5.23 4.65 12.26
CA TRP A 63 -6.22 4.05 11.37
C TRP A 63 -6.66 2.67 11.86
N ALA A 64 -5.71 1.84 12.31
CA ALA A 64 -6.03 0.52 12.86
C ALA A 64 -6.91 0.61 14.10
N LEU A 65 -6.65 1.54 15.02
CA LEU A 65 -7.49 1.77 16.21
C LEU A 65 -8.92 2.20 15.83
N ILE A 66 -9.05 3.11 14.84
CA ILE A 66 -10.36 3.54 14.34
C ILE A 66 -11.12 2.34 13.75
N PHE A 67 -10.46 1.54 12.91
CA PHE A 67 -11.10 0.37 12.31
C PHE A 67 -11.37 -0.75 13.33
N VAL A 68 -10.50 -0.95 14.32
CA VAL A 68 -10.77 -1.87 15.44
C VAL A 68 -12.01 -1.43 16.21
N GLY A 69 -12.17 -0.14 16.47
CA GLY A 69 -13.38 0.41 17.12
C GLY A 69 -14.65 0.22 16.30
N ALA A 70 -14.57 0.22 14.97
CA ALA A 70 -15.70 0.09 14.07
C ALA A 70 -16.08 -1.38 13.76
N VAL A 71 -15.10 -2.25 13.57
CA VAL A 71 -15.27 -3.62 13.03
C VAL A 71 -14.96 -4.70 14.08
N GLY A 72 -14.28 -4.34 15.17
CA GLY A 72 -13.82 -5.26 16.20
C GLY A 72 -12.38 -5.72 15.99
N LEU A 73 -11.89 -6.56 16.90
CA LEU A 73 -10.53 -7.12 16.87
C LEU A 73 -10.39 -8.18 15.76
N GLY A 74 -9.21 -8.25 15.15
CA GLY A 74 -8.89 -9.26 14.12
C GLY A 74 -8.08 -8.71 12.97
N ALA A 75 -7.77 -9.56 11.98
CA ALA A 75 -6.95 -9.18 10.83
C ALA A 75 -7.60 -8.13 9.90
N LEU A 76 -8.93 -8.08 9.85
CA LEU A 76 -9.67 -7.19 8.96
C LEU A 76 -9.37 -5.69 9.21
N PRO A 77 -9.43 -5.15 10.45
CA PRO A 77 -9.07 -3.76 10.70
C PRO A 77 -7.61 -3.45 10.35
N GLY A 78 -6.68 -4.40 10.52
CA GLY A 78 -5.30 -4.25 10.09
C GLY A 78 -5.18 -4.10 8.57
N ILE A 79 -5.89 -4.96 7.81
CA ILE A 79 -5.96 -4.89 6.34
C ILE A 79 -6.51 -3.54 5.89
N LEU A 80 -7.61 -3.07 6.51
CA LEU A 80 -8.23 -1.79 6.18
C LEU A 80 -7.32 -0.60 6.49
N ALA A 81 -6.61 -0.64 7.61
CA ALA A 81 -5.66 0.42 7.99
C ALA A 81 -4.48 0.52 7.01
N LEU A 82 -3.89 -0.63 6.65
CA LEU A 82 -2.83 -0.70 5.66
C LEU A 82 -3.33 -0.25 4.28
N ALA A 83 -4.50 -0.72 3.86
CA ALA A 83 -5.10 -0.33 2.58
C ALA A 83 -5.34 1.18 2.52
N PHE A 84 -5.97 1.75 3.54
CA PHE A 84 -6.28 3.18 3.57
C PHE A 84 -5.01 4.03 3.54
N ARG A 85 -3.98 3.64 4.29
CA ARG A 85 -2.66 4.30 4.28
C ARG A 85 -2.00 4.21 2.91
N SER A 86 -2.06 3.02 2.27
CA SER A 86 -1.50 2.77 0.94
C SER A 86 -2.20 3.56 -0.16
N VAL A 87 -3.53 3.79 -0.04
CA VAL A 87 -4.26 4.65 -0.99
C VAL A 87 -3.60 6.00 -1.13
N GLY A 88 -3.29 6.68 -0.03
CA GLY A 88 -2.68 8.01 -0.10
C GLY A 88 -1.29 8.02 -0.70
N PHE A 89 -0.50 6.99 -0.45
CA PHE A 89 0.86 6.88 -0.97
C PHE A 89 0.88 6.53 -2.47
N ILE A 90 0.22 5.43 -2.84
CA ILE A 90 0.20 4.94 -4.21
C ILE A 90 -0.48 5.94 -5.14
N SER A 91 -1.65 6.47 -4.76
CA SER A 91 -2.38 7.44 -5.60
C SER A 91 -1.59 8.71 -5.86
N LYS A 92 -0.85 9.20 -4.86
CA LYS A 92 -0.01 10.39 -5.04
C LYS A 92 1.09 10.14 -6.05
N ILE A 93 1.84 9.04 -5.94
CA ILE A 93 2.93 8.73 -6.88
C ILE A 93 2.39 8.51 -8.29
N ILE A 94 1.27 7.81 -8.45
CA ILE A 94 0.63 7.60 -9.74
C ILE A 94 0.19 8.95 -10.34
N ALA A 95 -0.47 9.81 -9.56
CA ALA A 95 -0.93 11.11 -10.03
C ALA A 95 0.25 12.00 -10.47
N GLU A 96 1.33 12.05 -9.68
CA GLU A 96 2.54 12.80 -10.01
C GLU A 96 3.26 12.22 -11.25
N SER A 97 3.25 10.90 -11.42
CA SER A 97 3.79 10.25 -12.62
C SER A 97 2.97 10.58 -13.87
N ILE A 98 1.62 10.63 -13.76
CA ILE A 98 0.74 11.08 -14.86
C ILE A 98 1.01 12.55 -15.23
N GLU A 99 1.20 13.41 -14.23
CA GLU A 99 1.49 14.83 -14.44
C GLU A 99 2.87 15.06 -15.08
N GLY A 100 3.86 14.21 -14.74
CA GLY A 100 5.23 14.25 -15.24
C GLY A 100 5.48 13.50 -16.55
N ALA A 101 4.45 12.87 -17.15
CA ALA A 101 4.61 12.13 -18.40
C ALA A 101 5.07 13.03 -19.56
N ASP A 102 5.95 12.52 -20.44
CA ASP A 102 6.43 13.27 -21.60
C ASP A 102 5.27 13.62 -22.54
N LYS A 103 5.23 14.90 -22.89
CA LYS A 103 4.17 15.45 -23.75
C LYS A 103 4.31 15.04 -25.21
N LYS A 104 5.52 14.73 -25.70
CA LYS A 104 5.77 14.43 -27.11
C LYS A 104 4.96 13.22 -27.62
N PRO A 105 4.95 12.06 -26.95
CA PRO A 105 4.08 10.95 -27.36
C PRO A 105 2.60 11.31 -27.29
N ILE A 106 2.19 12.08 -26.27
CA ILE A 106 0.81 12.55 -26.10
C ILE A 106 0.37 13.42 -27.26
N GLU A 107 1.19 14.39 -27.66
CA GLU A 107 0.94 15.30 -28.77
C GLU A 107 0.92 14.56 -30.13
N ALA A 108 1.82 13.60 -30.33
CA ALA A 108 1.84 12.77 -31.54
C ALA A 108 0.53 11.97 -31.71
N ILE A 109 0.01 11.36 -30.64
CA ILE A 109 -1.25 10.63 -30.69
C ILE A 109 -2.43 11.57 -30.98
N LYS A 110 -2.46 12.75 -30.36
CA LYS A 110 -3.49 13.76 -30.63
C LYS A 110 -3.43 14.26 -32.08
N ALA A 111 -2.24 14.50 -32.61
CA ALA A 111 -2.04 14.95 -34.02
C ALA A 111 -2.50 13.86 -35.02
N ALA A 112 -2.40 12.58 -34.67
CA ALA A 112 -2.93 11.46 -35.44
C ALA A 112 -4.46 11.28 -35.32
N GLY A 113 -5.15 12.16 -34.59
CA GLY A 113 -6.60 12.06 -34.37
C GLY A 113 -7.03 11.15 -33.26
N GLY A 114 -6.11 10.71 -32.39
CA GLY A 114 -6.40 9.84 -31.25
C GLY A 114 -7.33 10.50 -30.23
N SER A 115 -8.22 9.68 -29.66
CA SER A 115 -9.13 10.07 -28.59
C SER A 115 -8.40 10.25 -27.25
N GLY A 116 -9.08 10.81 -26.24
CA GLY A 116 -8.53 10.89 -24.88
C GLY A 116 -8.18 9.53 -24.28
N PHE A 117 -8.90 8.48 -24.64
CA PHE A 117 -8.62 7.11 -24.25
C PHE A 117 -7.32 6.58 -24.91
N ASP A 118 -7.12 6.88 -26.20
CA ASP A 118 -5.89 6.49 -26.92
C ASP A 118 -4.65 7.19 -26.33
N VAL A 119 -4.79 8.47 -26.00
CA VAL A 119 -3.74 9.23 -25.29
C VAL A 119 -3.39 8.58 -23.97
N MET A 120 -4.38 8.15 -23.20
CA MET A 120 -4.14 7.51 -21.92
C MET A 120 -3.49 6.15 -22.09
N TYR A 121 -4.04 5.30 -22.96
CA TYR A 121 -3.60 3.91 -23.10
C TYR A 121 -2.25 3.78 -23.80
N TYR A 122 -2.00 4.55 -24.86
CA TYR A 122 -0.76 4.48 -25.65
C TYR A 122 0.25 5.56 -25.27
N GLY A 123 -0.20 6.69 -24.74
CA GLY A 123 0.67 7.83 -24.43
C GLY A 123 1.14 7.86 -22.98
N ILE A 124 0.25 7.66 -22.01
CA ILE A 124 0.56 7.86 -20.59
C ILE A 124 0.90 6.55 -19.89
N ILE A 125 0.01 5.54 -19.96
CA ILE A 125 0.17 4.27 -19.22
C ILE A 125 1.53 3.62 -19.45
N PRO A 126 2.05 3.47 -20.69
CA PRO A 126 3.35 2.82 -20.90
C PRO A 126 4.51 3.56 -20.22
N GLN A 127 4.44 4.88 -20.14
CA GLN A 127 5.47 5.70 -19.50
C GLN A 127 5.49 5.53 -17.98
N ILE A 128 4.32 5.46 -17.34
CA ILE A 128 4.20 5.40 -15.88
C ILE A 128 4.24 3.98 -15.32
N LEU A 129 3.99 2.97 -16.14
CA LEU A 129 3.85 1.56 -15.70
C LEU A 129 5.06 1.05 -14.90
N PRO A 130 6.32 1.28 -15.29
CA PRO A 130 7.47 0.88 -14.49
C PRO A 130 7.48 1.51 -13.09
N THR A 131 7.18 2.81 -13.01
CA THR A 131 7.10 3.53 -11.74
C THR A 131 5.95 3.02 -10.87
N VAL A 132 4.81 2.72 -11.45
CA VAL A 132 3.64 2.16 -10.75
C VAL A 132 3.98 0.80 -10.16
N ILE A 133 4.56 -0.10 -10.96
CA ILE A 133 4.95 -1.44 -10.50
C ILE A 133 6.00 -1.34 -9.38
N GLY A 134 7.03 -0.51 -9.57
CA GLY A 134 8.05 -0.28 -8.55
C GLY A 134 7.46 0.25 -7.23
N THR A 135 6.46 1.14 -7.32
CA THR A 135 5.76 1.68 -6.16
C THR A 135 4.93 0.62 -5.43
N ILE A 136 4.24 -0.25 -6.16
CA ILE A 136 3.43 -1.34 -5.58
C ILE A 136 4.34 -2.31 -4.82
N ILE A 137 5.46 -2.73 -5.41
CA ILE A 137 6.42 -3.64 -4.78
C ILE A 137 7.01 -2.99 -3.52
N PHE A 138 7.33 -1.69 -3.58
CA PHE A 138 7.85 -0.94 -2.44
C PHE A 138 6.83 -0.82 -1.31
N GLU A 139 5.58 -0.48 -1.62
CA GLU A 139 4.54 -0.36 -0.61
C GLU A 139 4.18 -1.71 0.02
N TRP A 140 4.21 -2.79 -0.77
CA TRP A 140 4.03 -4.15 -0.25
C TRP A 140 5.13 -4.52 0.75
N ASP A 141 6.40 -4.26 0.44
CA ASP A 141 7.52 -4.48 1.33
C ASP A 141 7.38 -3.71 2.65
N ILE A 142 7.00 -2.44 2.58
CA ILE A 142 6.72 -1.62 3.77
C ILE A 142 5.51 -2.18 4.56
N ASN A 143 4.47 -2.63 3.88
CA ASN A 143 3.28 -3.18 4.53
C ASN A 143 3.57 -4.50 5.27
N ILE A 144 4.55 -5.30 4.86
CA ILE A 144 5.03 -6.46 5.65
C ILE A 144 5.55 -6.01 7.01
N ARG A 145 6.35 -4.95 7.06
CA ARG A 145 6.88 -4.40 8.33
C ARG A 145 5.79 -3.81 9.20
N ARG A 146 4.86 -3.06 8.60
CA ARG A 146 3.72 -2.44 9.29
C ARG A 146 2.74 -3.49 9.83
N SER A 147 2.44 -4.54 9.07
CA SER A 147 1.51 -5.59 9.50
C SER A 147 2.01 -6.32 10.76
N ALA A 148 3.33 -6.47 10.92
CA ALA A 148 3.91 -7.02 12.13
C ALA A 148 3.62 -6.17 13.38
N VAL A 149 3.47 -4.85 13.24
CA VAL A 149 3.18 -3.92 14.34
C VAL A 149 1.68 -3.78 14.60
N MET A 150 0.82 -4.00 13.59
CA MET A 150 -0.64 -3.87 13.71
C MET A 150 -1.24 -4.78 14.79
N GLY A 151 -0.61 -5.89 15.10
CA GLY A 151 -1.05 -6.79 16.16
C GLY A 151 -1.02 -6.17 17.57
N LEU A 152 -0.24 -5.11 17.81
CA LEU A 152 -0.23 -4.36 19.07
C LEU A 152 -1.58 -3.71 19.39
N VAL A 153 -2.34 -3.36 18.37
CA VAL A 153 -3.68 -2.77 18.47
C VAL A 153 -4.79 -3.80 18.26
N GLY A 154 -4.47 -5.08 18.32
CA GLY A 154 -5.45 -6.16 18.23
C GLY A 154 -5.80 -6.60 16.80
N ALA A 155 -4.99 -6.20 15.82
CA ALA A 155 -5.19 -6.59 14.42
C ALA A 155 -4.67 -8.00 14.05
N GLY A 156 -4.32 -8.83 15.02
CA GLY A 156 -3.88 -10.23 14.78
C GLY A 156 -2.39 -10.38 14.43
N GLY A 157 -2.05 -11.53 13.85
CA GLY A 157 -0.72 -11.81 13.34
C GLY A 157 0.39 -11.95 14.39
N LEU A 158 1.65 -11.83 13.95
CA LEU A 158 2.84 -11.93 14.82
C LEU A 158 2.87 -10.84 15.89
N GLY A 159 2.33 -9.64 15.61
CA GLY A 159 2.28 -8.57 16.60
C GLY A 159 1.39 -8.91 17.79
N LEU A 160 0.26 -9.59 17.58
CA LEU A 160 -0.58 -10.09 18.66
C LEU A 160 0.11 -11.20 19.44
N ALA A 161 0.83 -12.10 18.76
CA ALA A 161 1.65 -13.13 19.41
C ALA A 161 2.74 -12.50 20.30
N PHE A 162 3.42 -11.46 19.79
CA PHE A 162 4.41 -10.69 20.55
C PHE A 162 3.78 -10.09 21.82
N PHE A 163 2.66 -9.41 21.67
CA PHE A 163 1.96 -8.75 22.78
C PHE A 163 1.55 -9.75 23.87
N ARG A 164 1.03 -10.93 23.49
CA ARG A 164 0.69 -12.00 24.44
C ARG A 164 1.91 -12.48 25.22
N GLN A 165 3.04 -12.73 24.55
CA GLN A 165 4.26 -13.19 25.23
C GLN A 165 4.82 -12.12 26.19
N MET A 166 4.73 -10.85 25.81
CA MET A 166 5.13 -9.72 26.66
C MET A 166 4.27 -9.66 27.93
N HIS A 167 2.95 -9.75 27.81
CA HIS A 167 2.04 -9.73 28.97
C HIS A 167 2.23 -10.92 29.93
N MET A 168 2.65 -12.07 29.39
CA MET A 168 2.98 -13.25 30.18
C MET A 168 4.38 -13.19 30.80
N SER A 169 5.14 -12.09 30.57
CA SER A 169 6.56 -11.97 30.97
C SER A 169 7.45 -13.12 30.46
N ASN A 170 7.03 -13.78 29.36
CA ASN A 170 7.76 -14.88 28.74
C ASN A 170 8.81 -14.36 27.76
N TYR A 171 9.94 -13.87 28.27
CA TYR A 171 11.01 -13.29 27.46
C TYR A 171 11.59 -14.25 26.40
N PRO A 172 11.79 -15.56 26.66
CA PRO A 172 12.19 -16.51 25.60
C PRO A 172 11.17 -16.59 24.47
N GLY A 173 9.87 -16.55 24.78
CA GLY A 173 8.79 -16.49 23.79
C GLY A 173 8.82 -15.20 22.99
N VAL A 174 9.06 -14.07 23.64
CA VAL A 174 9.23 -12.76 22.98
C VAL A 174 10.37 -12.79 21.96
N THR A 175 11.55 -13.28 22.36
CA THR A 175 12.71 -13.40 21.46
C THR A 175 12.41 -14.28 20.25
N THR A 176 11.70 -15.38 20.46
CA THR A 176 11.28 -16.26 19.36
C THR A 176 10.36 -15.54 18.38
N VAL A 177 9.35 -14.81 18.87
CA VAL A 177 8.43 -14.05 18.00
C VAL A 177 9.18 -12.95 17.22
N ILE A 178 10.09 -12.22 17.87
CA ILE A 178 10.92 -11.22 17.21
C ILE A 178 11.75 -11.85 16.09
N SER A 179 12.35 -13.01 16.32
CA SER A 179 13.11 -13.73 15.29
C SER A 179 12.24 -14.09 14.08
N PHE A 180 10.98 -14.47 14.29
CA PHE A 180 10.02 -14.72 13.20
C PHE A 180 9.64 -13.45 12.46
N ILE A 181 9.43 -12.32 13.17
CA ILE A 181 9.16 -11.01 12.56
C ILE A 181 10.34 -10.59 11.68
N VAL A 182 11.56 -10.64 12.21
CA VAL A 182 12.77 -10.28 11.44
C VAL A 182 12.93 -11.20 10.24
N GLY A 183 12.76 -12.51 10.41
CA GLY A 183 12.81 -13.48 9.31
C GLY A 183 11.81 -13.17 8.21
N LEU A 184 10.56 -12.85 8.56
CA LEU A 184 9.51 -12.47 7.61
C LEU A 184 9.87 -11.18 6.84
N ILE A 185 10.40 -10.18 7.54
CA ILE A 185 10.84 -8.91 6.93
C ILE A 185 11.99 -9.16 5.96
N VAL A 186 13.01 -9.91 6.34
CA VAL A 186 14.16 -10.23 5.48
C VAL A 186 13.72 -10.99 4.23
N ILE A 187 12.84 -11.97 4.36
CA ILE A 187 12.28 -12.71 3.23
C ILE A 187 11.53 -11.76 2.30
N GLY A 188 10.69 -10.88 2.85
CA GLY A 188 9.95 -9.87 2.08
C GLY A 188 10.88 -8.92 1.32
N GLU A 189 11.95 -8.44 1.97
CA GLU A 189 12.94 -7.54 1.37
C GLU A 189 13.72 -8.22 0.22
N ILE A 190 14.16 -9.46 0.42
CA ILE A 190 14.84 -10.24 -0.63
C ILE A 190 13.90 -10.43 -1.84
N LEU A 191 12.65 -10.81 -1.59
CA LEU A 191 11.67 -11.02 -2.65
C LEU A 191 11.34 -9.72 -3.39
N SER A 192 11.15 -8.62 -2.66
CA SER A 192 10.93 -7.28 -3.21
C SER A 192 12.10 -6.81 -4.07
N HIS A 193 13.34 -7.02 -3.60
CA HIS A 193 14.54 -6.71 -4.37
C HIS A 193 14.62 -7.50 -5.67
N TYR A 194 14.37 -8.82 -5.61
CA TYR A 194 14.40 -9.68 -6.79
C TYR A 194 13.33 -9.31 -7.82
N LEU A 195 12.11 -9.02 -7.36
CA LEU A 195 11.02 -8.59 -8.23
C LEU A 195 11.34 -7.26 -8.93
N ARG A 196 11.87 -6.27 -8.19
CA ARG A 196 12.28 -4.98 -8.78
C ARG A 196 13.36 -5.15 -9.85
N LYS A 197 14.41 -5.91 -9.56
CA LYS A 197 15.51 -6.13 -10.52
C LYS A 197 15.06 -6.81 -11.83
N ARG A 198 13.93 -7.52 -11.81
CA ARG A 198 13.41 -8.23 -12.99
C ARG A 198 12.46 -7.38 -13.84
N ILE A 199 11.88 -6.34 -13.25
CA ILE A 199 10.79 -5.55 -13.86
C ILE A 199 11.27 -4.15 -14.27
N ILE A 200 12.22 -3.62 -13.52
CA ILE A 200 12.87 -2.31 -13.73
C ILE A 200 14.34 -2.53 -14.07
#